data_21ecd925a27f84af9dafc69aa095cac4
#
_entry.id   21ecd925a27f84af9dafc69aa095cac4
#
_cell.length_a   1.000
_cell.length_b   1.000
_cell.length_c   1.000
_cell.angle_alpha   90.00
_cell.angle_beta   90.00
_cell.angle_gamma   90.00
#
_symmetry.space_group_name_H-M   'P 1'
#
loop_
_entity.id
_entity.type
_entity.pdbx_description
1 polymer ?
#
loop_
_entity_poly.entity_id
_entity_poly.type
_entity_poly.pdbx_seq_one_letter_code
_entity_poly.pdbx_strand_id
1 'polypeptide(L)'
;PVRFVGSAVAAPFNAIGNVFSNLTASQDTLDELKKQNEELTSKVAELSEAQKTAERLEGLVGLQSTYNLKSTAARIVGASGDAWTSTVTIDKGSADGLTINMPVTSSAGVIGQIIEVSAKTSTVRLIGDENSGVSAMVQDTRAQGMLQGQADGTLRLEYVSVDSDVKVGDIIVTSGIGGVFPKGLPLGTVSSVEKSANDVYYTIVVRAQTTAENNEEVLVITSLTDEQSASDEDVSTACLLYTSPSPRD
;
A
#
# COMPACT_ATOMS: atom_id res chain seq x y z
N PRO A 1 14.55 -96.84 18.10
CA PRO A 1 13.66 -96.00 17.36
C PRO A 1 13.78 -94.58 17.81
N VAL A 2 14.60 -93.86 17.06
CA VAL A 2 14.76 -92.42 17.24
C VAL A 2 14.12 -91.76 16.00
N ARG A 3 12.98 -91.14 16.20
CA ARG A 3 12.39 -90.22 15.20
C ARG A 3 11.60 -89.13 15.94
N PHE A 4 11.81 -87.94 15.50
CA PHE A 4 11.13 -86.66 15.90
C PHE A 4 11.94 -85.75 16.82
N VAL A 5 12.94 -85.08 16.27
CA VAL A 5 13.27 -83.70 16.65
C VAL A 5 13.81 -83.03 15.39
N GLY A 6 12.97 -82.34 14.65
CA GLY A 6 13.49 -81.69 13.41
C GLY A 6 12.53 -80.69 12.75
N SER A 7 11.48 -80.15 13.45
CA SER A 7 10.56 -79.24 12.77
C SER A 7 10.08 -78.06 13.61
N ALA A 8 10.78 -77.71 14.71
CA ALA A 8 10.27 -76.65 15.60
C ALA A 8 11.11 -75.35 15.63
N VAL A 9 12.12 -75.20 14.74
CA VAL A 9 13.02 -74.03 14.79
C VAL A 9 12.82 -73.05 13.61
N ALA A 10 12.03 -73.42 12.59
CA ALA A 10 11.84 -72.55 11.41
C ALA A 10 10.69 -71.53 11.54
N ALA A 11 9.76 -71.71 12.49
CA ALA A 11 8.58 -70.85 12.62
C ALA A 11 8.86 -69.38 13.16
N PRO A 12 9.83 -69.15 14.07
CA PRO A 12 10.08 -67.80 14.57
C PRO A 12 10.79 -66.86 13.58
N PHE A 13 11.57 -67.40 12.61
CA PHE A 13 12.32 -66.57 11.66
C PHE A 13 11.43 -65.92 10.60
N ASN A 14 10.36 -66.57 10.14
CA ASN A 14 9.44 -66.00 9.18
C ASN A 14 8.54 -64.90 9.80
N ALA A 15 8.24 -65.04 11.09
CA ALA A 15 7.47 -64.01 11.78
C ALA A 15 8.27 -62.69 11.98
N ILE A 16 9.56 -62.80 12.26
CA ILE A 16 10.46 -61.65 12.41
C ILE A 16 10.69 -60.95 11.04
N GLY A 17 10.89 -61.72 9.96
CA GLY A 17 11.02 -61.16 8.60
C GLY A 17 9.81 -60.36 8.14
N ASN A 18 8.58 -60.83 8.44
CA ASN A 18 7.33 -60.15 8.11
C ASN A 18 7.11 -58.90 8.95
N VAL A 19 7.55 -58.87 10.21
CA VAL A 19 7.50 -57.68 11.05
C VAL A 19 8.44 -56.59 10.56
N PHE A 20 9.67 -56.97 10.17
CA PHE A 20 10.62 -56.00 9.61
C PHE A 20 10.20 -55.48 8.23
N SER A 21 9.63 -56.30 7.36
CA SER A 21 9.12 -55.85 6.06
C SER A 21 7.91 -54.93 6.19
N ASN A 22 7.05 -55.17 7.17
CA ASN A 22 5.90 -54.28 7.46
C ASN A 22 6.34 -52.96 8.11
N LEU A 23 7.42 -52.95 8.90
CA LEU A 23 7.97 -51.71 9.48
C LEU A 23 8.67 -50.86 8.43
N THR A 24 9.43 -51.44 7.51
CA THR A 24 10.05 -50.68 6.39
C THR A 24 9.00 -50.17 5.42
N ALA A 25 8.01 -50.96 5.04
CA ALA A 25 6.88 -50.52 4.21
C ALA A 25 6.06 -49.40 4.89
N SER A 26 5.94 -49.41 6.22
CA SER A 26 5.29 -48.33 6.98
C SER A 26 6.16 -47.06 7.04
N GLN A 27 7.46 -47.17 7.09
CA GLN A 27 8.37 -46.01 7.03
C GLN A 27 8.38 -45.37 5.63
N ASP A 28 8.44 -46.17 4.57
CA ASP A 28 8.37 -45.70 3.19
C ASP A 28 7.06 -44.96 2.91
N THR A 29 5.92 -45.44 3.45
CA THR A 29 4.64 -44.76 3.33
C THR A 29 4.58 -43.48 4.16
N LEU A 30 5.19 -43.44 5.33
CA LEU A 30 5.30 -42.22 6.15
C LEU A 30 6.15 -41.16 5.48
N ASP A 31 7.25 -41.54 4.86
CA ASP A 31 8.12 -40.60 4.15
C ASP A 31 7.46 -40.08 2.88
N GLU A 32 6.73 -40.92 2.15
CA GLU A 32 5.93 -40.51 1.00
C GLU A 32 4.79 -39.54 1.43
N LEU A 33 4.11 -39.82 2.51
CA LEU A 33 3.07 -38.92 3.06
C LEU A 33 3.64 -37.59 3.53
N LYS A 34 4.83 -37.57 4.14
CA LYS A 34 5.53 -36.32 4.51
C LYS A 34 5.87 -35.51 3.27
N LYS A 35 6.44 -36.15 2.26
CA LYS A 35 6.79 -35.52 0.99
C LYS A 35 5.55 -34.92 0.29
N GLN A 36 4.45 -35.67 0.25
CA GLN A 36 3.19 -35.17 -0.30
C GLN A 36 2.64 -34.01 0.54
N ASN A 37 2.77 -34.03 1.85
CA ASN A 37 2.34 -32.94 2.73
C ASN A 37 3.19 -31.69 2.50
N GLU A 38 4.50 -31.84 2.36
CA GLU A 38 5.42 -30.73 2.03
C GLU A 38 5.09 -30.13 0.65
N GLU A 39 4.84 -30.99 -0.35
CA GLU A 39 4.47 -30.56 -1.70
C GLU A 39 3.12 -29.83 -1.70
N LEU A 40 2.12 -30.38 -1.02
CA LEU A 40 0.80 -29.74 -0.87
C LEU A 40 0.90 -28.42 -0.11
N THR A 41 1.72 -28.35 0.94
CA THR A 41 1.94 -27.11 1.70
C THR A 41 2.58 -26.04 0.83
N SER A 42 3.58 -26.43 0.02
CA SER A 42 4.22 -25.53 -0.95
C SER A 42 3.24 -25.03 -2.01
N LYS A 43 2.40 -25.91 -2.57
CA LYS A 43 1.36 -25.55 -3.54
C LYS A 43 0.30 -24.63 -2.94
N VAL A 44 -0.11 -24.87 -1.70
CA VAL A 44 -1.06 -24.01 -0.99
C VAL A 44 -0.47 -22.62 -0.78
N ALA A 45 0.81 -22.52 -0.40
CA ALA A 45 1.49 -21.23 -0.25
C ALA A 45 1.58 -20.48 -1.58
N GLU A 46 1.95 -21.16 -2.67
CA GLU A 46 2.02 -20.58 -4.02
C GLU A 46 0.65 -20.09 -4.51
N LEU A 47 -0.40 -20.91 -4.34
CA LEU A 47 -1.76 -20.53 -4.73
C LEU A 47 -2.31 -19.36 -3.90
N SER A 48 -2.00 -19.34 -2.59
CA SER A 48 -2.39 -18.24 -1.71
C SER A 48 -1.73 -16.92 -2.12
N GLU A 49 -0.45 -16.97 -2.51
CA GLU A 49 0.27 -15.79 -2.97
C GLU A 49 -0.26 -15.28 -4.33
N ALA A 50 -0.51 -16.22 -5.26
CA ALA A 50 -1.12 -15.87 -6.54
C ALA A 50 -2.51 -15.24 -6.39
N GLN A 51 -3.31 -15.75 -5.44
CA GLN A 51 -4.63 -15.18 -5.14
C GLN A 51 -4.52 -13.75 -4.60
N LYS A 52 -3.63 -13.50 -3.62
CA LYS A 52 -3.40 -12.16 -3.07
C LYS A 52 -2.94 -11.18 -4.14
N THR A 53 -2.05 -11.62 -5.03
CA THR A 53 -1.59 -10.80 -6.17
C THR A 53 -2.76 -10.45 -7.10
N ALA A 54 -3.62 -11.43 -7.42
CA ALA A 54 -4.81 -11.17 -8.23
C ALA A 54 -5.76 -10.15 -7.56
N GLU A 55 -6.03 -10.29 -6.27
CA GLU A 55 -6.86 -9.34 -5.50
C GLU A 55 -6.27 -7.92 -5.51
N ARG A 56 -4.94 -7.78 -5.36
CA ARG A 56 -4.26 -6.47 -5.45
C ARG A 56 -4.41 -5.84 -6.84
N LEU A 57 -4.18 -6.63 -7.89
CA LEU A 57 -4.32 -6.17 -9.28
C LEU A 57 -5.76 -5.80 -9.63
N GLU A 58 -6.75 -6.57 -9.19
CA GLU A 58 -8.17 -6.24 -9.35
C GLU A 58 -8.51 -4.91 -8.66
N GLY A 59 -7.97 -4.67 -7.47
CA GLY A 59 -8.11 -3.39 -6.77
C GLY A 59 -7.54 -2.21 -7.55
N LEU A 60 -6.37 -2.37 -8.19
CA LEU A 60 -5.76 -1.34 -9.04
C LEU A 60 -6.60 -1.05 -10.30
N VAL A 61 -7.10 -2.09 -10.96
CA VAL A 61 -8.02 -1.93 -12.12
C VAL A 61 -9.32 -1.26 -11.69
N GLY A 62 -9.85 -1.61 -10.52
CA GLY A 62 -11.02 -0.97 -9.93
C GLY A 62 -10.81 0.53 -9.69
N LEU A 63 -9.67 0.92 -9.13
CA LEU A 63 -9.31 2.33 -8.93
C LEU A 63 -9.20 3.06 -10.29
N GLN A 64 -8.49 2.48 -11.25
CA GLN A 64 -8.31 3.06 -12.58
C GLN A 64 -9.67 3.33 -13.26
N SER A 65 -10.60 2.37 -13.19
CA SER A 65 -11.91 2.50 -13.81
C SER A 65 -12.83 3.48 -13.06
N THR A 66 -12.80 3.45 -11.73
CA THR A 66 -13.63 4.33 -10.87
C THR A 66 -13.31 5.80 -11.09
N TYR A 67 -12.03 6.14 -11.20
CA TYR A 67 -11.56 7.51 -11.38
C TYR A 67 -11.22 7.86 -12.83
N ASN A 68 -11.46 6.95 -13.79
CA ASN A 68 -11.13 7.13 -15.22
C ASN A 68 -9.68 7.59 -15.45
N LEU A 69 -8.72 6.95 -14.73
CA LEU A 69 -7.32 7.35 -14.72
C LEU A 69 -6.59 6.81 -15.94
N LYS A 70 -5.83 7.68 -16.61
CA LYS A 70 -4.76 7.23 -17.51
C LYS A 70 -3.52 6.93 -16.64
N SER A 71 -3.14 5.67 -16.58
CA SER A 71 -2.10 5.22 -15.66
C SER A 71 -1.27 4.10 -16.24
N THR A 72 -0.06 3.96 -15.72
CA THR A 72 0.88 2.86 -16.01
C THR A 72 1.08 2.07 -14.72
N ALA A 73 0.89 0.77 -14.78
CA ALA A 73 1.18 -0.12 -13.65
C ALA A 73 2.70 -0.30 -13.50
N ALA A 74 3.16 -0.27 -12.26
CA ALA A 74 4.55 -0.47 -11.88
C ALA A 74 4.65 -1.32 -10.62
N ARG A 75 5.84 -1.89 -10.37
CA ARG A 75 6.14 -2.64 -9.16
C ARG A 75 7.18 -1.91 -8.33
N ILE A 76 7.01 -1.94 -7.01
CA ILE A 76 8.02 -1.45 -6.07
C ILE A 76 9.16 -2.48 -6.02
N VAL A 77 10.37 -2.05 -6.37
CA VAL A 77 11.57 -2.89 -6.44
C VAL A 77 12.60 -2.56 -5.37
N GLY A 78 12.41 -1.46 -4.65
CA GLY A 78 13.27 -1.04 -3.55
C GLY A 78 12.61 0.02 -2.68
N ALA A 79 13.02 0.06 -1.43
CA ALA A 79 12.66 1.11 -0.49
C ALA A 79 13.94 1.68 0.12
N SER A 80 14.02 3.00 0.23
CA SER A 80 15.06 3.70 0.97
C SER A 80 14.39 4.56 2.01
N GLY A 81 14.71 4.32 3.26
CA GLY A 81 14.22 5.11 4.38
C GLY A 81 15.41 5.44 5.26
N ASP A 82 15.92 6.66 5.10
CA ASP A 82 16.74 7.30 6.13
C ASP A 82 15.80 7.99 7.13
N ALA A 83 16.31 8.40 8.29
CA ALA A 83 15.49 9.06 9.32
C ALA A 83 14.73 10.32 8.82
N TRP A 84 15.07 10.83 7.64
CA TRP A 84 14.59 12.10 7.09
C TRP A 84 13.93 11.99 5.69
N THR A 85 14.12 10.87 4.98
CA THR A 85 13.63 10.69 3.61
C THR A 85 12.99 9.32 3.44
N SER A 86 11.72 9.31 3.10
CA SER A 86 10.99 8.08 2.81
C SER A 86 10.71 8.01 1.32
N THR A 87 11.46 7.15 0.61
CA THR A 87 11.31 6.96 -0.84
C THR A 87 11.22 5.48 -1.22
N VAL A 88 10.56 5.22 -2.33
CA VAL A 88 10.55 3.90 -2.96
C VAL A 88 10.97 4.00 -4.41
N THR A 89 11.57 2.93 -4.93
CA THR A 89 11.94 2.80 -6.34
C THR A 89 10.96 1.88 -7.03
N ILE A 90 10.47 2.28 -8.20
CA ILE A 90 9.59 1.48 -9.05
C ILE A 90 10.30 1.06 -10.33
N ASP A 91 9.86 -0.07 -10.94
CA ASP A 91 10.43 -0.73 -12.13
C ASP A 91 10.01 -0.10 -13.46
N LYS A 92 9.55 1.16 -13.44
CA LYS A 92 9.14 1.94 -14.60
C LYS A 92 9.86 3.28 -14.64
N GLY A 93 10.21 3.74 -15.85
CA GLY A 93 10.97 4.95 -16.04
C GLY A 93 10.56 5.78 -17.25
N SER A 94 11.44 6.61 -17.75
CA SER A 94 11.17 7.47 -18.91
C SER A 94 10.87 6.69 -20.19
N ALA A 95 11.41 5.47 -20.34
CA ALA A 95 11.09 4.57 -21.46
C ALA A 95 9.63 4.13 -21.46
N ASP A 96 8.96 4.13 -20.29
CA ASP A 96 7.56 3.80 -20.12
C ASP A 96 6.64 5.05 -20.14
N GLY A 97 7.20 6.22 -20.42
CA GLY A 97 6.49 7.51 -20.48
C GLY A 97 6.32 8.20 -19.12
N LEU A 98 7.08 7.81 -18.10
CA LEU A 98 7.03 8.46 -16.80
C LEU A 98 7.84 9.75 -16.76
N THR A 99 7.33 10.73 -16.02
CA THR A 99 8.01 12.02 -15.78
C THR A 99 7.93 12.41 -14.30
N ILE A 100 8.76 13.37 -13.93
CA ILE A 100 8.74 13.96 -12.57
C ILE A 100 7.36 14.58 -12.30
N ASN A 101 6.96 14.58 -11.05
CA ASN A 101 5.67 15.05 -10.51
C ASN A 101 4.45 14.16 -10.80
N MET A 102 4.60 13.03 -11.48
CA MET A 102 3.48 12.09 -11.63
C MET A 102 3.10 11.47 -10.28
N PRO A 103 1.79 11.45 -9.93
CA PRO A 103 1.32 10.84 -8.70
C PRO A 103 1.32 9.31 -8.79
N VAL A 104 1.59 8.68 -7.66
CA VAL A 104 1.63 7.21 -7.50
C VAL A 104 0.60 6.79 -6.47
N THR A 105 -0.23 5.80 -6.85
CA THR A 105 -1.33 5.29 -6.02
C THR A 105 -1.28 3.78 -5.90
N SER A 106 -1.83 3.25 -4.81
CA SER A 106 -2.22 1.85 -4.67
C SER A 106 -3.73 1.69 -4.84
N SER A 107 -4.23 0.47 -4.70
CA SER A 107 -5.67 0.20 -4.68
C SER A 107 -6.42 0.88 -3.52
N ALA A 108 -5.71 1.19 -2.43
CA ALA A 108 -6.30 1.80 -1.22
C ALA A 108 -6.20 3.33 -1.20
N GLY A 109 -5.28 3.95 -1.97
CA GLY A 109 -5.12 5.40 -1.97
C GLY A 109 -3.75 5.86 -2.46
N VAL A 110 -3.46 7.13 -2.24
CA VAL A 110 -2.21 7.77 -2.67
C VAL A 110 -1.02 7.26 -1.86
N ILE A 111 0.07 6.92 -2.56
CA ILE A 111 1.35 6.53 -1.96
C ILE A 111 2.33 7.70 -1.97
N GLY A 112 2.41 8.43 -3.08
CA GLY A 112 3.41 9.49 -3.22
C GLY A 112 3.46 10.11 -4.60
N GLN A 113 4.61 10.66 -4.93
CA GLN A 113 4.88 11.39 -6.16
C GLN A 113 6.28 11.09 -6.69
N ILE A 114 6.45 10.97 -8.00
CA ILE A 114 7.74 10.77 -8.64
C ILE A 114 8.59 12.03 -8.48
N ILE A 115 9.82 11.89 -7.95
CA ILE A 115 10.79 12.97 -7.78
C ILE A 115 12.01 12.83 -8.70
N GLU A 116 12.30 11.62 -9.16
CA GLU A 116 13.42 11.32 -10.04
C GLU A 116 13.04 10.22 -11.02
N VAL A 117 13.48 10.36 -12.28
CA VAL A 117 13.19 9.41 -13.34
C VAL A 117 14.48 9.02 -14.07
N SER A 118 14.78 7.74 -14.06
CA SER A 118 15.82 7.11 -14.87
C SER A 118 15.20 6.44 -16.10
N ALA A 119 16.01 5.80 -16.95
CA ALA A 119 15.49 5.16 -18.17
C ALA A 119 14.49 4.03 -17.90
N LYS A 120 14.71 3.20 -16.85
CA LYS A 120 13.91 2.01 -16.52
C LYS A 120 13.35 2.02 -15.11
N THR A 121 13.70 2.98 -14.30
CA THR A 121 13.26 3.07 -12.90
C THR A 121 12.92 4.51 -12.55
N SER A 122 12.08 4.69 -11.53
CA SER A 122 11.78 6.02 -10.98
C SER A 122 11.78 5.97 -9.47
N THR A 123 12.17 7.07 -8.84
CA THR A 123 12.12 7.28 -7.40
C THR A 123 10.86 8.04 -7.02
N VAL A 124 10.09 7.49 -6.12
CA VAL A 124 8.83 8.03 -5.60
C VAL A 124 9.05 8.51 -4.17
N ARG A 125 8.77 9.78 -3.89
CA ARG A 125 8.68 10.31 -2.54
C ARG A 125 7.32 9.95 -1.94
N LEU A 126 7.33 9.36 -0.76
CA LEU A 126 6.10 8.96 -0.05
C LEU A 126 5.40 10.18 0.56
N ILE A 127 4.08 10.07 0.77
CA ILE A 127 3.29 11.14 1.42
C ILE A 127 3.70 11.37 2.87
N GLY A 128 4.33 10.38 3.52
CA GLY A 128 4.86 10.49 4.88
C GLY A 128 6.23 11.17 4.99
N ASP A 129 6.87 11.52 3.88
CA ASP A 129 8.13 12.26 3.87
C ASP A 129 7.92 13.71 4.31
N GLU A 130 8.84 14.28 5.11
CA GLU A 130 8.75 15.66 5.58
C GLU A 130 8.71 16.71 4.44
N ASN A 131 9.32 16.37 3.31
CA ASN A 131 9.33 17.23 2.13
C ASN A 131 8.16 16.94 1.19
N SER A 132 7.21 16.09 1.59
CA SER A 132 5.99 15.86 0.84
C SER A 132 4.95 16.93 1.18
N GLY A 133 4.12 17.27 0.19
CA GLY A 133 2.99 18.16 0.39
C GLY A 133 1.90 17.80 -0.61
N VAL A 134 0.71 17.45 -0.09
CA VAL A 134 -0.43 17.09 -0.92
C VAL A 134 -1.60 18.00 -0.58
N SER A 135 -2.11 18.70 -1.59
CA SER A 135 -3.34 19.49 -1.43
C SER A 135 -4.52 18.56 -1.13
N ALA A 136 -5.07 18.68 0.06
CA ALA A 136 -6.06 17.78 0.60
C ALA A 136 -7.34 18.51 1.04
N MET A 137 -8.41 17.75 1.21
CA MET A 137 -9.64 18.25 1.77
C MET A 137 -10.35 17.17 2.58
N VAL A 138 -11.15 17.59 3.54
CA VAL A 138 -12.10 16.73 4.24
C VAL A 138 -13.23 16.36 3.27
N GLN A 139 -13.55 15.09 3.13
CA GLN A 139 -14.51 14.61 2.13
C GLN A 139 -15.89 15.23 2.32
N ASP A 140 -16.40 15.27 3.55
CA ASP A 140 -17.79 15.68 3.86
C ASP A 140 -17.93 17.20 3.91
N THR A 141 -17.07 17.89 4.64
CA THR A 141 -17.16 19.34 4.87
C THR A 141 -16.52 20.18 3.78
N ARG A 142 -15.71 19.54 2.90
CA ARG A 142 -14.91 20.19 1.84
C ARG A 142 -13.87 21.18 2.38
N ALA A 143 -13.60 21.16 3.69
CA ALA A 143 -12.56 21.97 4.30
C ALA A 143 -11.20 21.60 3.70
N GLN A 144 -10.50 22.59 3.16
CA GLN A 144 -9.24 22.43 2.45
C GLN A 144 -8.06 22.62 3.38
N GLY A 145 -6.96 21.92 3.08
CA GLY A 145 -5.71 22.03 3.80
C GLY A 145 -4.54 21.42 3.00
N MET A 146 -3.36 21.44 3.59
CA MET A 146 -2.15 20.80 3.07
C MET A 146 -1.81 19.61 3.94
N LEU A 147 -1.80 18.42 3.36
CA LEU A 147 -1.32 17.23 4.04
C LEU A 147 0.20 17.12 3.88
N GLN A 148 0.91 17.07 5.00
CA GLN A 148 2.37 17.00 5.05
C GLN A 148 2.82 15.84 5.95
N GLY A 149 3.88 15.14 5.53
CA GLY A 149 4.56 14.17 6.36
C GLY A 149 5.35 14.85 7.48
N GLN A 150 5.58 14.13 8.57
CA GLN A 150 6.37 14.60 9.71
C GLN A 150 7.56 13.65 9.95
N ALA A 151 8.59 14.13 10.65
CA ALA A 151 9.79 13.36 11.00
C ALA A 151 9.49 12.05 11.77
N ASP A 152 8.38 12.02 12.49
CA ASP A 152 7.92 10.84 13.23
C ASP A 152 7.11 9.85 12.38
N GLY A 153 6.98 10.11 11.06
CA GLY A 153 6.22 9.29 10.11
C GLY A 153 4.71 9.53 10.17
N THR A 154 4.23 10.46 10.99
CA THR A 154 2.82 10.84 11.00
C THR A 154 2.47 11.78 9.86
N LEU A 155 1.20 11.83 9.48
CA LEU A 155 0.67 12.82 8.54
C LEU A 155 -0.06 13.91 9.31
N ARG A 156 0.20 15.17 8.94
CA ARG A 156 -0.48 16.32 9.50
C ARG A 156 -1.21 17.09 8.40
N LEU A 157 -2.48 17.36 8.63
CA LEU A 157 -3.27 18.25 7.77
C LEU A 157 -3.23 19.64 8.39
N GLU A 158 -2.61 20.57 7.65
CA GLU A 158 -2.36 21.95 8.06
C GLU A 158 -3.25 22.93 7.31
N TYR A 159 -3.36 24.17 7.81
CA TYR A 159 -4.10 25.27 7.21
C TYR A 159 -5.62 25.06 7.13
N VAL A 160 -6.20 24.15 7.91
CA VAL A 160 -7.65 24.01 8.02
C VAL A 160 -8.17 24.99 9.05
N SER A 161 -9.07 25.90 8.61
CA SER A 161 -9.66 26.93 9.49
C SER A 161 -10.40 26.29 10.68
N VAL A 162 -10.29 26.93 11.84
CA VAL A 162 -11.01 26.51 13.06
C VAL A 162 -12.53 26.70 12.97
N ASP A 163 -13.02 27.41 11.94
CA ASP A 163 -14.44 27.55 11.64
C ASP A 163 -15.01 26.34 10.86
N SER A 164 -14.14 25.45 10.39
CA SER A 164 -14.54 24.23 9.71
C SER A 164 -14.95 23.15 10.71
N ASP A 165 -16.03 22.41 10.41
CA ASP A 165 -16.47 21.27 11.23
C ASP A 165 -15.67 20.02 10.83
N VAL A 166 -14.56 19.74 11.52
CA VAL A 166 -13.71 18.57 11.30
C VAL A 166 -13.72 17.69 12.54
N LYS A 167 -13.94 16.39 12.34
CA LYS A 167 -14.09 15.39 13.42
C LYS A 167 -13.13 14.24 13.24
N VAL A 168 -12.80 13.60 14.36
CA VAL A 168 -12.10 12.31 14.34
C VAL A 168 -12.94 11.29 13.60
N GLY A 169 -12.31 10.58 12.66
CA GLY A 169 -12.96 9.62 11.77
C GLY A 169 -13.29 10.16 10.38
N ASP A 170 -13.18 11.47 10.15
CA ASP A 170 -13.41 12.06 8.82
C ASP A 170 -12.39 11.56 7.81
N ILE A 171 -12.83 11.34 6.57
CA ILE A 171 -12.00 10.89 5.48
C ILE A 171 -11.33 12.10 4.81
N ILE A 172 -10.02 11.99 4.61
CA ILE A 172 -9.22 12.98 3.89
C ILE A 172 -8.95 12.48 2.48
N VAL A 173 -9.25 13.33 1.50
CA VAL A 173 -9.03 13.04 0.08
C VAL A 173 -8.23 14.15 -0.59
N THR A 174 -7.67 13.87 -1.76
CA THR A 174 -6.99 14.88 -2.58
C THR A 174 -7.99 15.94 -3.06
N SER A 175 -7.60 17.21 -3.03
CA SER A 175 -8.44 18.32 -3.48
C SER A 175 -8.40 18.54 -5.00
N GLY A 176 -7.35 18.08 -5.68
CA GLY A 176 -7.08 18.37 -7.09
C GLY A 176 -6.37 19.72 -7.32
N ILE A 177 -6.24 20.56 -6.28
CA ILE A 177 -5.56 21.85 -6.36
C ILE A 177 -4.07 21.63 -6.62
N GLY A 178 -3.50 22.45 -7.53
CA GLY A 178 -2.12 22.30 -7.97
C GLY A 178 -1.92 21.38 -9.17
N GLY A 179 -2.95 20.66 -9.63
CA GLY A 179 -2.94 19.87 -10.88
C GLY A 179 -1.98 18.68 -10.89
N VAL A 180 -1.50 18.25 -9.73
CA VAL A 180 -0.61 17.09 -9.59
C VAL A 180 -1.43 15.83 -9.30
N PHE A 181 -2.25 15.87 -8.26
CA PHE A 181 -3.08 14.75 -7.86
C PHE A 181 -4.51 14.91 -8.39
N PRO A 182 -5.13 13.84 -8.93
CA PRO A 182 -6.56 13.86 -9.25
C PRO A 182 -7.38 14.16 -8.00
N LYS A 183 -8.50 14.84 -8.17
CA LYS A 183 -9.44 15.14 -7.08
C LYS A 183 -10.12 13.85 -6.57
N GLY A 184 -10.22 13.70 -5.25
CA GLY A 184 -11.04 12.66 -4.61
C GLY A 184 -10.31 11.37 -4.26
N LEU A 185 -8.99 11.25 -4.49
CA LEU A 185 -8.25 10.04 -4.10
C LEU A 185 -8.08 9.99 -2.58
N PRO A 186 -8.29 8.81 -1.95
CA PRO A 186 -8.12 8.66 -0.51
C PRO A 186 -6.66 8.90 -0.07
N LEU A 187 -6.49 9.67 1.00
CA LEU A 187 -5.20 9.95 1.65
C LEU A 187 -5.14 9.30 3.04
N GLY A 188 -6.21 9.40 3.81
CA GLY A 188 -6.23 8.86 5.16
C GLY A 188 -7.51 9.22 5.92
N THR A 189 -7.46 8.98 7.23
CA THR A 189 -8.56 9.26 8.16
C THR A 189 -8.05 10.09 9.33
N VAL A 190 -8.82 11.08 9.75
CA VAL A 190 -8.50 11.94 10.90
C VAL A 190 -8.42 11.11 12.17
N SER A 191 -7.28 11.13 12.84
CA SER A 191 -7.04 10.44 14.11
C SER A 191 -7.14 11.34 15.33
N SER A 192 -6.73 12.62 15.22
CA SER A 192 -6.93 13.63 16.25
C SER A 192 -7.12 15.02 15.65
N VAL A 193 -7.86 15.84 16.35
CA VAL A 193 -8.08 17.26 16.03
C VAL A 193 -7.78 18.07 17.27
N GLU A 194 -6.79 18.94 17.19
CA GLU A 194 -6.37 19.79 18.29
C GLU A 194 -6.56 21.26 17.90
N LYS A 195 -6.99 22.06 18.89
CA LYS A 195 -7.17 23.49 18.75
C LYS A 195 -6.60 24.18 19.98
N SER A 196 -5.65 25.06 19.78
CA SER A 196 -5.21 25.98 20.85
C SER A 196 -6.09 27.21 20.90
N ALA A 197 -6.16 27.85 22.07
CA ALA A 197 -7.09 28.93 22.34
C ALA A 197 -6.92 30.17 21.42
N ASN A 198 -5.73 30.35 20.85
CA ASN A 198 -5.37 31.49 19.98
C ASN A 198 -5.09 31.07 18.53
N ASP A 199 -5.31 29.80 18.16
CA ASP A 199 -5.00 29.33 16.81
C ASP A 199 -6.13 29.68 15.82
N VAL A 200 -5.73 30.07 14.62
CA VAL A 200 -6.61 30.30 13.46
C VAL A 200 -6.85 29.00 12.71
N TYR A 201 -5.97 28.04 12.86
CA TYR A 201 -5.99 26.74 12.18
C TYR A 201 -5.97 25.60 13.18
N TYR A 202 -6.61 24.49 12.80
CA TYR A 202 -6.50 23.23 13.53
C TYR A 202 -5.13 22.60 13.33
N THR A 203 -4.67 21.84 14.34
CA THR A 203 -3.63 20.82 14.18
C THR A 203 -4.32 19.46 14.06
N ILE A 204 -4.34 18.89 12.87
CA ILE A 204 -5.06 17.65 12.57
C ILE A 204 -4.04 16.57 12.24
N VAL A 205 -4.04 15.48 13.02
CA VAL A 205 -3.24 14.29 12.73
C VAL A 205 -4.08 13.32 11.90
N VAL A 206 -3.50 12.83 10.82
CA VAL A 206 -4.14 11.92 9.87
C VAL A 206 -3.40 10.59 9.87
N ARG A 207 -4.13 9.50 9.98
CA ARG A 207 -3.61 8.17 9.76
C ARG A 207 -3.70 7.87 8.27
N ALA A 208 -2.56 7.56 7.64
CA ALA A 208 -2.50 7.20 6.22
C ALA A 208 -3.44 6.02 5.90
N GLN A 209 -4.11 6.10 4.76
CA GLN A 209 -4.96 5.01 4.25
C GLN A 209 -4.13 3.80 3.82
N THR A 210 -2.93 4.05 3.29
CA THR A 210 -1.99 3.03 2.83
C THR A 210 -0.57 3.47 3.10
N THR A 211 0.33 2.50 3.21
CA THR A 211 1.78 2.71 3.29
C THR A 211 2.47 1.95 2.18
N ALA A 212 3.66 2.37 1.76
CA ALA A 212 4.40 1.69 0.71
C ALA A 212 4.79 0.25 1.08
N GLU A 213 5.00 -0.03 2.36
CA GLU A 213 5.39 -1.34 2.88
C GLU A 213 4.34 -2.44 2.62
N ASN A 214 3.08 -2.04 2.50
CA ASN A 214 1.97 -2.96 2.30
C ASN A 214 1.61 -3.14 0.81
N ASN A 215 2.35 -2.50 -0.09
CA ASN A 215 2.04 -2.50 -1.52
C ASN A 215 3.25 -2.94 -2.33
N GLU A 216 3.07 -3.89 -3.21
CA GLU A 216 4.06 -4.34 -4.18
C GLU A 216 3.80 -3.74 -5.56
N GLU A 217 2.53 -3.63 -5.94
CA GLU A 217 2.08 -3.07 -7.20
C GLU A 217 1.42 -1.70 -6.99
N VAL A 218 1.72 -0.77 -7.90
CA VAL A 218 1.24 0.61 -7.86
C VAL A 218 0.81 1.07 -9.25
N LEU A 219 -0.01 2.11 -9.30
CA LEU A 219 -0.36 2.84 -10.52
C LEU A 219 0.31 4.21 -10.52
N VAL A 220 1.01 4.53 -11.58
CA VAL A 220 1.49 5.88 -11.87
C VAL A 220 0.49 6.56 -12.78
N ILE A 221 -0.09 7.67 -12.33
CA ILE A 221 -1.05 8.45 -13.10
C ILE A 221 -0.29 9.31 -14.09
N THR A 222 -0.49 9.06 -15.38
CA THR A 222 0.30 9.71 -16.44
C THR A 222 -0.34 10.97 -17.02
N SER A 223 -1.65 11.14 -16.86
CA SER A 223 -2.34 12.37 -17.24
C SER A 223 -3.63 12.54 -16.44
N LEU A 224 -3.96 13.79 -16.16
CA LEU A 224 -5.23 14.22 -15.58
C LEU A 224 -6.18 14.68 -16.69
N THR A 225 -7.48 14.44 -16.49
CA THR A 225 -8.54 15.08 -17.28
C THR A 225 -8.97 16.38 -16.59
N ASP A 226 -9.66 17.26 -17.32
CA ASP A 226 -10.17 18.53 -16.77
C ASP A 226 -11.10 18.31 -15.56
N GLU A 227 -11.84 17.20 -15.56
CA GLU A 227 -12.73 16.82 -14.44
C GLU A 227 -11.98 16.33 -13.18
N GLN A 228 -10.74 15.88 -13.34
CA GLN A 228 -9.88 15.39 -12.26
C GLN A 228 -9.05 16.50 -11.61
N SER A 229 -8.97 17.64 -12.26
CA SER A 229 -8.38 18.87 -11.72
C SER A 229 -9.37 19.59 -10.81
N ALA A 230 -8.87 20.47 -9.94
CA ALA A 230 -9.73 21.33 -9.14
C ALA A 230 -10.53 22.27 -10.08
N SER A 231 -11.79 22.53 -9.75
CA SER A 231 -12.57 23.52 -10.47
C SER A 231 -12.07 24.95 -10.17
N ASP A 232 -12.36 25.91 -11.05
CA ASP A 232 -12.03 27.32 -10.83
C ASP A 232 -12.62 27.87 -9.52
N GLU A 233 -13.75 27.33 -9.07
CA GLU A 233 -14.38 27.65 -7.78
C GLU A 233 -13.52 27.16 -6.60
N ASP A 234 -12.98 25.93 -6.68
CA ASP A 234 -12.09 25.36 -5.64
C ASP A 234 -10.79 26.20 -5.54
N VAL A 235 -10.24 26.63 -6.68
CA VAL A 235 -9.03 27.47 -6.75
C VAL A 235 -9.30 28.88 -6.23
N SER A 236 -10.44 29.47 -6.56
CA SER A 236 -10.79 30.83 -6.11
C SER A 236 -11.00 30.88 -4.59
N THR A 237 -11.61 29.85 -4.01
CA THR A 237 -11.78 29.73 -2.57
C THR A 237 -10.45 29.60 -1.83
N ALA A 238 -9.52 28.80 -2.37
CA ALA A 238 -8.16 28.68 -1.82
C ALA A 238 -7.37 29.99 -1.91
N CYS A 239 -7.53 30.74 -3.02
CA CYS A 239 -6.84 32.02 -3.24
C CYS A 239 -7.38 33.12 -2.32
N LEU A 240 -8.66 33.14 -2.01
CA LEU A 240 -9.26 34.10 -1.08
C LEU A 240 -8.76 33.94 0.36
N LEU A 241 -8.38 32.72 0.76
CA LEU A 241 -7.74 32.45 2.06
C LEU A 241 -6.32 33.06 2.14
N TYR A 242 -5.65 33.22 1.00
CA TYR A 242 -4.29 33.77 0.93
C TYR A 242 -4.24 35.29 0.73
N THR A 243 -5.32 35.93 0.31
CA THR A 243 -5.37 37.37 -0.02
C THR A 243 -6.18 38.20 0.95
N SER A 244 -6.32 37.77 2.22
CA SER A 244 -6.85 38.68 3.24
C SER A 244 -5.91 39.87 3.41
N PRO A 245 -6.31 41.10 3.09
CA PRO A 245 -5.46 42.25 3.24
C PRO A 245 -5.09 42.42 4.72
N SER A 246 -3.78 42.51 4.97
CA SER A 246 -3.26 42.91 6.27
C SER A 246 -3.94 44.23 6.68
N PRO A 247 -4.60 44.36 7.83
CA PRO A 247 -5.06 45.65 8.31
C PRO A 247 -3.84 46.47 8.71
N ARG A 248 -3.41 47.31 7.79
CA ARG A 248 -2.58 48.48 8.07
C ARG A 248 -3.34 49.69 7.57
N ASP A 249 -4.02 50.30 8.51
CA ASP A 249 -4.02 51.74 8.77
C ASP A 249 -4.73 51.98 10.12
#